data_ba5f6e6ca45b7f7b85e31da0561e0a72
#
_entry.id   ba5f6e6ca45b7f7b85e31da0561e0a72
#
_cell.length_a   1.000
_cell.length_b   1.000
_cell.length_c   1.000
_cell.angle_alpha   90.00
_cell.angle_beta   90.00
_cell.angle_gamma   90.00
#
_symmetry.space_group_name_H-M   'P 1'
#
loop_
_entity.id
_entity.type
_entity.pdbx_description
1 polymer ?
#
loop_
_entity_poly.entity_id
_entity_poly.type
_entity_poly.pdbx_seq_one_letter_code
_entity_poly.pdbx_strand_id
1 'polypeptide(L)'
;DRKEWQQGLNDSDRGYSGNRSLWTPTGYPDENWGAMSLPGYWENKGMSNFDGIVWFRKTIDIPVDWSGKQLKLRLSMIDDEDITYFNGIEIARGYGYNSPREYIVPAEVVKVGKAVITVRVSDFGGEGGIHGQPEDLWISCGEADKIPLAGEWRYKVGVSMKEVPRVPLSPVDNASYPAAIYNAMVNPLIHFPVKGVIWYQGEANVGRAAEYADLFQSLIQDWRDKWQNPEMPFYFVQLASYLERKEIQPDSEWAALREAQNKALHLCNTGMAVAIDIGDANDIHPKNKQEVGRRLSLLALQKTYGKGKVTDIMSYKDYVVENEKVRLIFEGNTKGFQPSDLLTGFTIAGADHVFYPAKAQIKGNELLVWSPDVSNPVAVRYGWADNPDCNLYDRTGLPVAPFRTDCW
;
A
#
# COMPACT_ATOMS: atom_id res chain seq x y z
N ASP A 1 4.15 -25.73 14.21
CA ASP A 1 5.52 -25.49 13.74
C ASP A 1 5.48 -25.11 12.25
N ARG A 2 6.36 -24.20 11.79
CA ARG A 2 6.37 -23.70 10.41
C ARG A 2 6.61 -24.82 9.38
N LYS A 3 7.41 -25.80 9.72
CA LYS A 3 7.66 -26.96 8.84
C LYS A 3 6.42 -27.85 8.69
N GLU A 4 5.72 -28.09 9.76
CA GLU A 4 4.45 -28.86 9.74
C GLU A 4 3.37 -28.09 8.98
N TRP A 5 3.30 -26.77 9.18
CA TRP A 5 2.41 -25.92 8.41
C TRP A 5 2.73 -25.96 6.92
N GLN A 6 4.01 -25.83 6.55
CA GLN A 6 4.46 -25.91 5.15
C GLN A 6 4.14 -27.28 4.52
N GLN A 7 4.28 -28.35 5.29
CA GLN A 7 3.88 -29.69 4.84
C GLN A 7 2.37 -29.75 4.63
N GLY A 8 1.58 -29.27 5.57
CA GLY A 8 0.12 -29.21 5.46
C GLY A 8 -0.37 -28.36 4.28
N LEU A 9 0.32 -27.25 3.98
CA LEU A 9 0.06 -26.44 2.79
C LEU A 9 0.31 -27.24 1.51
N ASN A 10 1.43 -27.95 1.42
CA ASN A 10 1.74 -28.79 0.26
C ASN A 10 0.78 -29.97 0.12
N ASP A 11 0.36 -30.58 1.22
CA ASP A 11 -0.63 -31.68 1.23
C ASP A 11 -2.03 -31.20 0.79
N SER A 12 -2.34 -29.91 1.01
CA SER A 12 -3.60 -29.28 0.59
C SER A 12 -3.56 -28.79 -0.86
N ASP A 13 -2.38 -28.68 -1.46
CA ASP A 13 -2.21 -28.21 -2.84
C ASP A 13 -2.66 -29.29 -3.84
N ARG A 14 -3.72 -29.03 -4.57
CA ARG A 14 -4.32 -29.94 -5.58
C ARG A 14 -3.35 -30.28 -6.72
N GLY A 15 -2.29 -29.54 -6.88
CA GLY A 15 -1.21 -29.80 -7.85
C GLY A 15 -0.25 -30.91 -7.42
N TYR A 16 -0.36 -31.38 -6.15
CA TYR A 16 0.43 -32.49 -5.63
C TYR A 16 -0.42 -33.70 -5.20
N SER A 17 0.22 -34.86 -5.18
CA SER A 17 -0.23 -36.06 -4.47
C SER A 17 0.98 -36.63 -3.73
N GLY A 18 1.04 -36.39 -2.42
CA GLY A 18 2.26 -36.57 -1.64
C GLY A 18 3.40 -35.71 -2.20
N ASN A 19 4.53 -36.34 -2.49
CA ASN A 19 5.70 -35.62 -3.06
C ASN A 19 5.69 -35.55 -4.61
N ARG A 20 4.64 -36.02 -5.27
CA ARG A 20 4.55 -36.05 -6.73
C ARG A 20 3.72 -34.88 -7.25
N SER A 21 4.31 -34.06 -8.12
CA SER A 21 3.58 -33.04 -8.85
C SER A 21 2.70 -33.66 -9.94
N LEU A 22 1.41 -33.36 -9.90
CA LEU A 22 0.41 -33.89 -10.83
C LEU A 22 0.32 -33.04 -12.11
N TRP A 23 0.59 -31.74 -12.00
CA TRP A 23 0.30 -30.75 -13.03
C TRP A 23 1.52 -30.33 -13.87
N THR A 24 2.67 -30.96 -13.65
CA THR A 24 3.92 -30.65 -14.38
C THR A 24 4.20 -31.50 -15.61
N PRO A 25 3.66 -32.73 -15.78
CA PRO A 25 3.96 -33.54 -16.98
C PRO A 25 3.55 -32.85 -18.27
N THR A 26 4.34 -33.02 -19.33
CA THR A 26 4.08 -32.39 -20.66
C THR A 26 2.74 -32.81 -21.25
N GLY A 27 2.31 -34.06 -21.04
CA GLY A 27 1.03 -34.56 -21.53
C GLY A 27 -0.17 -34.33 -20.59
N TYR A 28 -0.03 -33.51 -19.54
CA TYR A 28 -1.15 -33.18 -18.67
C TYR A 28 -2.14 -32.28 -19.41
N PRO A 29 -3.46 -32.61 -19.43
CA PRO A 29 -4.48 -31.81 -20.11
C PRO A 29 -4.72 -30.51 -19.34
N ASP A 30 -4.49 -29.37 -19.99
CA ASP A 30 -4.67 -28.03 -19.39
C ASP A 30 -5.65 -27.15 -20.19
N GLU A 31 -6.41 -27.75 -21.12
CA GLU A 31 -7.38 -27.04 -21.96
C GLU A 31 -8.51 -26.40 -21.12
N ASN A 32 -8.85 -27.01 -20.00
CA ASN A 32 -9.88 -26.53 -19.07
C ASN A 32 -9.32 -25.59 -17.97
N TRP A 33 -8.05 -25.22 -18.03
CA TRP A 33 -7.47 -24.25 -17.11
C TRP A 33 -7.89 -22.83 -17.50
N GLY A 34 -7.92 -21.91 -16.53
CA GLY A 34 -8.07 -20.49 -16.81
C GLY A 34 -6.94 -19.95 -17.68
N ALA A 35 -7.17 -18.84 -18.32
CA ALA A 35 -6.15 -18.12 -19.08
C ALA A 35 -5.86 -16.78 -18.39
N MET A 36 -4.57 -16.43 -18.26
CA MET A 36 -4.11 -15.17 -17.68
C MET A 36 -2.94 -14.63 -18.51
N SER A 37 -2.97 -13.34 -18.82
CA SER A 37 -1.86 -12.67 -19.50
C SER A 37 -0.78 -12.30 -18.48
N LEU A 38 0.45 -12.79 -18.67
CA LEU A 38 1.61 -12.49 -17.84
C LEU A 38 2.62 -11.60 -18.60
N PRO A 39 3.39 -10.76 -17.92
CA PRO A 39 3.45 -10.57 -16.47
C PRO A 39 2.27 -9.75 -15.91
N GLY A 40 2.10 -9.81 -14.60
CA GLY A 40 1.18 -8.95 -13.83
C GLY A 40 0.64 -9.68 -12.61
N TYR A 41 0.21 -8.88 -11.64
CA TYR A 41 -0.44 -9.38 -10.43
C TYR A 41 -1.82 -9.95 -10.76
N TRP A 42 -2.16 -11.08 -10.18
CA TRP A 42 -3.44 -11.76 -10.44
C TRP A 42 -4.65 -11.04 -9.83
N GLU A 43 -4.45 -10.19 -8.81
CA GLU A 43 -5.49 -9.31 -8.25
C GLU A 43 -6.09 -8.41 -9.33
N ASN A 44 -5.24 -7.88 -10.21
CA ASN A 44 -5.64 -7.02 -11.33
C ASN A 44 -6.19 -7.80 -12.53
N LYS A 45 -6.27 -9.15 -12.42
CA LYS A 45 -6.66 -10.06 -13.51
C LYS A 45 -7.80 -11.00 -13.13
N GLY A 46 -8.63 -10.56 -12.17
CA GLY A 46 -9.86 -11.25 -11.78
C GLY A 46 -9.78 -12.14 -10.54
N MET A 47 -8.64 -12.16 -9.84
CA MET A 47 -8.46 -12.89 -8.58
C MET A 47 -8.28 -11.94 -7.40
N SER A 48 -9.16 -10.95 -7.23
CA SER A 48 -9.10 -9.94 -6.18
C SER A 48 -8.99 -10.54 -4.78
N ASN A 49 -8.04 -10.03 -3.97
CA ASN A 49 -7.79 -10.47 -2.59
C ASN A 49 -7.56 -12.00 -2.47
N PHE A 50 -6.81 -12.56 -3.40
CA PHE A 50 -6.49 -13.98 -3.39
C PHE A 50 -5.05 -14.20 -2.94
N ASP A 51 -4.90 -14.80 -1.77
CA ASP A 51 -3.64 -15.36 -1.29
C ASP A 51 -3.70 -16.88 -1.42
N GLY A 52 -2.62 -17.51 -1.90
CA GLY A 52 -2.62 -18.95 -2.12
C GLY A 52 -1.55 -19.46 -3.06
N ILE A 53 -1.77 -20.66 -3.54
CA ILE A 53 -0.90 -21.30 -4.53
C ILE A 53 -1.60 -21.32 -5.87
N VAL A 54 -0.95 -20.76 -6.88
CA VAL A 54 -1.41 -20.77 -8.27
C VAL A 54 -0.34 -21.41 -9.15
N TRP A 55 -0.79 -22.33 -9.98
CA TRP A 55 0.05 -23.01 -10.94
C TRP A 55 -0.15 -22.39 -12.32
N PHE A 56 0.94 -22.01 -12.95
CA PHE A 56 0.96 -21.48 -14.31
C PHE A 56 1.63 -22.46 -15.26
N ARG A 57 1.11 -22.60 -16.48
CA ARG A 57 1.67 -23.45 -17.52
C ARG A 57 1.77 -22.70 -18.84
N LYS A 58 2.88 -22.89 -19.56
CA LYS A 58 3.07 -22.40 -20.92
C LYS A 58 3.74 -23.44 -21.78
N THR A 59 3.13 -23.75 -22.90
CA THR A 59 3.72 -24.59 -23.94
C THR A 59 4.49 -23.71 -24.92
N ILE A 60 5.70 -24.12 -25.25
CA ILE A 60 6.58 -23.48 -26.22
C ILE A 60 7.10 -24.52 -27.21
N ASP A 61 7.57 -24.07 -28.38
CA ASP A 61 8.24 -24.94 -29.35
C ASP A 61 9.76 -24.71 -29.28
N ILE A 62 10.51 -25.75 -28.92
CA ILE A 62 11.97 -25.73 -28.89
C ILE A 62 12.53 -25.97 -30.29
N PRO A 63 13.32 -25.03 -30.83
CA PRO A 63 13.98 -25.19 -32.12
C PRO A 63 14.95 -26.40 -32.17
N VAL A 64 15.18 -26.93 -33.34
CA VAL A 64 16.04 -28.11 -33.59
C VAL A 64 17.46 -27.86 -33.05
N ASP A 65 17.98 -26.68 -33.29
CA ASP A 65 19.34 -26.26 -32.91
C ASP A 65 19.50 -25.98 -31.40
N TRP A 66 18.41 -25.95 -30.61
CA TRP A 66 18.45 -25.82 -29.15
C TRP A 66 18.48 -27.19 -28.43
N SER A 67 18.12 -28.26 -29.13
CA SER A 67 18.04 -29.60 -28.52
C SER A 67 19.36 -30.04 -27.93
N GLY A 68 19.35 -30.52 -26.72
CA GLY A 68 20.53 -30.95 -25.98
C GLY A 68 21.47 -29.82 -25.54
N LYS A 69 21.05 -28.57 -25.63
CA LYS A 69 21.79 -27.43 -25.13
C LYS A 69 21.17 -26.89 -23.84
N GLN A 70 22.01 -26.33 -22.98
CA GLN A 70 21.58 -25.62 -21.78
C GLN A 70 20.86 -24.33 -22.18
N LEU A 71 19.68 -24.06 -21.56
CA LEU A 71 18.95 -22.83 -21.79
C LEU A 71 18.93 -21.96 -20.55
N LYS A 72 18.71 -20.68 -20.74
CA LYS A 72 18.48 -19.68 -19.70
C LYS A 72 17.00 -19.29 -19.71
N LEU A 73 16.33 -19.44 -18.58
CA LEU A 73 14.93 -19.09 -18.39
C LEU A 73 14.84 -17.89 -17.45
N ARG A 74 14.20 -16.81 -17.90
CA ARG A 74 13.91 -15.63 -17.10
C ARG A 74 12.41 -15.46 -16.94
N LEU A 75 11.95 -15.35 -15.69
CA LEU A 75 10.54 -15.24 -15.32
C LEU A 75 10.22 -13.91 -14.63
N SER A 76 11.02 -12.86 -14.92
CA SER A 76 10.86 -11.54 -14.30
C SER A 76 10.93 -11.62 -12.76
N MET A 77 9.93 -11.17 -12.05
CA MET A 77 9.80 -11.26 -10.58
C MET A 77 8.57 -12.08 -10.23
N ILE A 78 8.62 -12.78 -9.10
CA ILE A 78 7.52 -13.64 -8.62
C ILE A 78 7.31 -13.35 -7.12
N ASP A 79 6.08 -13.11 -6.76
CA ASP A 79 5.65 -12.84 -5.39
C ASP A 79 4.93 -14.07 -4.80
N ASP A 80 5.32 -14.65 -3.65
CA ASP A 80 6.54 -14.52 -2.82
C ASP A 80 7.60 -15.55 -3.21
N GLU A 81 7.16 -16.79 -3.47
CA GLU A 81 7.98 -17.98 -3.72
C GLU A 81 7.54 -18.71 -4.98
N ASP A 82 8.49 -19.37 -5.65
CA ASP A 82 8.15 -20.26 -6.75
C ASP A 82 8.91 -21.58 -6.74
N ILE A 83 8.29 -22.56 -7.39
CA ILE A 83 8.94 -23.77 -7.86
C ILE A 83 8.71 -23.86 -9.36
N THR A 84 9.79 -23.87 -10.11
CA THR A 84 9.75 -23.87 -11.58
C THR A 84 10.17 -25.22 -12.13
N TYR A 85 9.36 -25.71 -13.07
CA TYR A 85 9.56 -27.00 -13.75
C TYR A 85 9.71 -26.79 -15.26
N PHE A 86 10.56 -27.62 -15.86
CA PHE A 86 10.65 -27.74 -17.30
C PHE A 86 10.43 -29.20 -17.73
N ASN A 87 9.44 -29.43 -18.56
CA ASN A 87 9.02 -30.78 -18.99
C ASN A 87 8.76 -31.76 -17.82
N GLY A 88 8.19 -31.26 -16.73
CA GLY A 88 7.87 -32.05 -15.54
C GLY A 88 9.02 -32.23 -14.55
N ILE A 89 10.21 -31.75 -14.86
CA ILE A 89 11.39 -31.82 -14.01
C ILE A 89 11.56 -30.49 -13.29
N GLU A 90 11.67 -30.49 -11.98
CA GLU A 90 12.00 -29.31 -11.18
C GLU A 90 13.40 -28.82 -11.55
N ILE A 91 13.50 -27.53 -11.94
CA ILE A 91 14.78 -26.92 -12.31
C ILE A 91 15.27 -25.88 -11.31
N ALA A 92 14.35 -25.24 -10.56
CA ALA A 92 14.72 -24.21 -9.60
C ALA A 92 13.61 -23.90 -8.61
N ARG A 93 14.00 -23.23 -7.51
CA ARG A 93 13.13 -22.57 -6.54
C ARG A 93 13.60 -21.14 -6.33
N GLY A 94 12.66 -20.22 -6.19
CA GLY A 94 12.93 -18.80 -5.93
C GLY A 94 12.17 -18.27 -4.74
N TYR A 95 12.70 -17.19 -4.14
CA TYR A 95 12.16 -16.55 -2.95
C TYR A 95 12.26 -15.02 -3.06
N GLY A 96 11.31 -14.33 -2.45
CA GLY A 96 11.30 -12.87 -2.33
C GLY A 96 10.53 -12.17 -3.45
N TYR A 97 9.60 -11.31 -3.07
CA TYR A 97 8.59 -10.70 -3.93
C TYR A 97 9.14 -9.85 -5.10
N ASN A 98 10.31 -9.26 -4.97
CA ASN A 98 10.93 -8.40 -5.99
C ASN A 98 12.32 -8.89 -6.44
N SER A 99 12.65 -10.17 -6.19
CA SER A 99 13.89 -10.77 -6.65
C SER A 99 13.71 -11.30 -8.09
N PRO A 100 14.58 -10.92 -9.05
CA PRO A 100 14.50 -11.45 -10.41
C PRO A 100 14.71 -12.98 -10.43
N ARG A 101 13.86 -13.67 -11.19
CA ARG A 101 13.94 -15.11 -11.41
C ARG A 101 14.69 -15.41 -12.68
N GLU A 102 15.88 -15.99 -12.53
CA GLU A 102 16.72 -16.39 -13.64
C GLU A 102 17.28 -17.79 -13.38
N TYR A 103 16.88 -18.75 -14.20
CA TYR A 103 17.12 -20.17 -13.99
C TYR A 103 17.83 -20.81 -15.15
N ILE A 104 18.57 -21.87 -14.87
CA ILE A 104 19.20 -22.69 -15.88
C ILE A 104 18.34 -23.93 -16.15
N VAL A 105 17.99 -24.15 -17.41
CA VAL A 105 17.36 -25.39 -17.86
C VAL A 105 18.47 -26.34 -18.29
N PRO A 106 18.64 -27.50 -17.62
CA PRO A 106 19.71 -28.44 -17.95
C PRO A 106 19.57 -29.02 -19.37
N ALA A 107 20.68 -29.23 -20.04
CA ALA A 107 20.70 -29.67 -21.46
C ALA A 107 19.97 -31.01 -21.69
N GLU A 108 20.02 -31.92 -20.73
CA GLU A 108 19.42 -33.25 -20.81
C GLU A 108 17.88 -33.26 -20.86
N VAL A 109 17.22 -32.18 -20.40
CA VAL A 109 15.76 -32.04 -20.44
C VAL A 109 15.27 -31.25 -21.64
N VAL A 110 16.17 -30.68 -22.44
CA VAL A 110 15.85 -29.88 -23.62
C VAL A 110 15.79 -30.78 -24.86
N LYS A 111 14.57 -30.95 -25.37
CA LYS A 111 14.30 -31.75 -26.56
C LYS A 111 13.59 -30.88 -27.62
N VAL A 112 13.84 -31.19 -28.92
CA VAL A 112 13.14 -30.52 -30.02
C VAL A 112 11.63 -30.71 -29.97
N GLY A 113 10.89 -29.68 -30.32
CA GLY A 113 9.42 -29.70 -30.36
C GLY A 113 8.79 -29.14 -29.11
N LYS A 114 7.59 -29.58 -28.76
CA LYS A 114 6.83 -29.01 -27.66
C LYS A 114 7.47 -29.26 -26.30
N ALA A 115 7.70 -28.18 -25.58
CA ALA A 115 8.13 -28.20 -24.19
C ALA A 115 7.14 -27.40 -23.31
N VAL A 116 7.06 -27.77 -22.05
CA VAL A 116 6.15 -27.12 -21.09
C VAL A 116 6.94 -26.54 -19.92
N ILE A 117 6.78 -25.26 -19.72
CA ILE A 117 7.22 -24.55 -18.53
C ILE A 117 6.04 -24.56 -17.55
N THR A 118 6.25 -25.03 -16.33
CA THR A 118 5.26 -24.97 -15.26
C THR A 118 5.85 -24.22 -14.07
N VAL A 119 5.13 -23.22 -13.56
CA VAL A 119 5.55 -22.42 -12.41
C VAL A 119 4.48 -22.52 -11.35
N ARG A 120 4.86 -23.03 -10.18
CA ARG A 120 4.03 -23.04 -8.98
C ARG A 120 4.39 -21.79 -8.18
N VAL A 121 3.49 -20.84 -8.10
CA VAL A 121 3.67 -19.59 -7.35
C VAL A 121 2.94 -19.71 -6.02
N SER A 122 3.61 -19.38 -4.92
CA SER A 122 3.04 -19.30 -3.58
C SER A 122 3.09 -17.86 -3.11
N ASP A 123 1.94 -17.29 -2.83
CA ASP A 123 1.76 -15.97 -2.26
C ASP A 123 1.06 -16.10 -0.90
N PHE A 124 1.65 -15.47 0.12
CA PHE A 124 1.22 -15.56 1.51
C PHE A 124 0.49 -14.30 1.98
N GLY A 125 0.37 -13.29 1.14
CA GLY A 125 -0.37 -12.06 1.40
C GLY A 125 0.12 -10.86 0.60
N GLY A 126 -0.80 -10.02 0.19
CA GLY A 126 -0.53 -8.84 -0.61
C GLY A 126 -0.93 -9.00 -2.06
N GLU A 127 -0.07 -8.61 -2.98
CA GLU A 127 -0.26 -8.81 -4.42
C GLU A 127 0.54 -10.04 -4.86
N GLY A 128 -0.09 -10.99 -5.55
CA GLY A 128 0.55 -12.23 -5.97
C GLY A 128 0.71 -12.37 -7.48
N GLY A 129 1.66 -13.21 -7.92
CA GLY A 129 1.81 -13.58 -9.32
C GLY A 129 3.21 -13.44 -9.90
N ILE A 130 3.30 -13.61 -11.23
CA ILE A 130 4.51 -13.37 -12.01
C ILE A 130 4.41 -11.96 -12.58
N HIS A 131 5.17 -11.01 -12.05
CA HIS A 131 5.03 -9.58 -12.34
C HIS A 131 6.31 -8.96 -12.91
N GLY A 132 6.26 -7.66 -13.25
CA GLY A 132 7.37 -6.92 -13.84
C GLY A 132 7.14 -6.62 -15.33
N GLN A 133 8.22 -6.52 -16.12
CA GLN A 133 8.13 -6.10 -17.51
C GLN A 133 8.03 -7.29 -18.48
N PRO A 134 7.25 -7.17 -19.57
CA PRO A 134 7.13 -8.22 -20.58
C PRO A 134 8.48 -8.67 -21.18
N GLU A 135 9.43 -7.74 -21.31
CA GLU A 135 10.77 -7.97 -21.84
C GLU A 135 11.64 -8.85 -20.94
N ASP A 136 11.23 -9.01 -19.67
CA ASP A 136 11.91 -9.85 -18.68
C ASP A 136 11.36 -11.28 -18.61
N LEU A 137 10.36 -11.63 -19.43
CA LEU A 137 9.84 -12.99 -19.56
C LEU A 137 10.34 -13.63 -20.86
N TRP A 138 11.34 -14.49 -20.77
CA TRP A 138 11.89 -15.17 -21.95
C TRP A 138 12.65 -16.45 -21.59
N ILE A 139 12.85 -17.31 -22.60
CA ILE A 139 13.80 -18.42 -22.57
C ILE A 139 14.79 -18.28 -23.74
N SER A 140 16.07 -18.59 -23.54
CA SER A 140 17.09 -18.41 -24.56
C SER A 140 18.13 -19.53 -24.60
N CYS A 141 18.68 -19.72 -25.79
CA CYS A 141 19.87 -20.52 -26.01
C CYS A 141 21.04 -19.60 -26.39
N GLY A 142 21.85 -19.22 -25.40
CA GLY A 142 22.85 -18.17 -25.56
C GLY A 142 22.27 -16.75 -25.40
N GLU A 143 22.99 -15.74 -25.92
CA GLU A 143 22.61 -14.33 -25.72
C GLU A 143 21.64 -13.78 -26.79
N ALA A 144 21.73 -14.29 -28.02
CA ALA A 144 21.03 -13.71 -29.16
C ALA A 144 19.64 -14.32 -29.43
N ASP A 145 19.47 -15.61 -29.16
CA ASP A 145 18.26 -16.34 -29.52
C ASP A 145 17.30 -16.44 -28.33
N LYS A 146 16.23 -15.63 -28.35
CA LYS A 146 15.22 -15.59 -27.28
C LYS A 146 13.84 -15.92 -27.80
N ILE A 147 13.10 -16.74 -27.07
CA ILE A 147 11.67 -16.94 -27.22
C ILE A 147 10.98 -16.14 -26.13
N PRO A 148 10.13 -15.14 -26.46
CA PRO A 148 9.38 -14.38 -25.47
C PRO A 148 8.31 -15.27 -24.83
N LEU A 149 8.12 -15.12 -23.52
CA LEU A 149 7.14 -15.87 -22.74
C LEU A 149 5.97 -15.00 -22.27
N ALA A 150 6.04 -13.68 -22.46
CA ALA A 150 4.95 -12.78 -22.14
C ALA A 150 3.67 -13.13 -22.94
N GLY A 151 2.52 -12.74 -22.41
CA GLY A 151 1.21 -13.03 -22.99
C GLY A 151 0.46 -14.14 -22.25
N GLU A 152 -0.40 -14.88 -22.95
CA GLU A 152 -1.30 -15.85 -22.32
C GLU A 152 -0.56 -17.06 -21.74
N TRP A 153 -0.86 -17.36 -20.48
CA TRP A 153 -0.52 -18.60 -19.76
C TRP A 153 -1.80 -19.29 -19.28
N ARG A 154 -1.77 -20.60 -19.19
CA ARG A 154 -2.80 -21.37 -18.50
C ARG A 154 -2.54 -21.31 -17.00
N TYR A 155 -3.60 -21.14 -16.17
CA TYR A 155 -3.45 -21.14 -14.74
C TYR A 155 -4.53 -21.97 -14.02
N LYS A 156 -4.19 -22.46 -12.84
CA LYS A 156 -5.11 -23.18 -11.96
C LYS A 156 -4.72 -22.99 -10.50
N VAL A 157 -5.74 -22.76 -9.67
CA VAL A 157 -5.55 -22.63 -8.21
C VAL A 157 -5.23 -24.00 -7.61
N GLY A 158 -4.10 -24.07 -6.91
CA GLY A 158 -3.68 -25.21 -6.12
C GLY A 158 -4.41 -25.27 -4.78
N VAL A 159 -4.29 -24.21 -3.99
CA VAL A 159 -4.96 -24.03 -2.70
C VAL A 159 -5.10 -22.54 -2.38
N SER A 160 -6.17 -22.16 -1.69
CA SER A 160 -6.31 -20.80 -1.11
C SER A 160 -5.82 -20.80 0.33
N MET A 161 -5.18 -19.71 0.76
CA MET A 161 -4.80 -19.50 2.18
C MET A 161 -6.01 -19.50 3.12
N LYS A 162 -7.23 -19.28 2.59
CA LYS A 162 -8.48 -19.42 3.36
C LYS A 162 -8.85 -20.89 3.67
N GLU A 163 -8.27 -21.84 2.95
CA GLU A 163 -8.52 -23.27 3.10
C GLU A 163 -7.55 -23.97 4.07
N VAL A 164 -6.49 -23.27 4.49
CA VAL A 164 -5.44 -23.82 5.37
C VAL A 164 -5.33 -23.03 6.68
N PRO A 165 -4.80 -23.63 7.75
CA PRO A 165 -4.52 -22.90 8.98
C PRO A 165 -3.58 -21.71 8.72
N ARG A 166 -3.73 -20.65 9.51
CA ARG A 166 -2.83 -19.49 9.42
C ARG A 166 -1.38 -19.90 9.66
N VAL A 167 -0.46 -19.23 8.96
CA VAL A 167 0.99 -19.41 9.18
C VAL A 167 1.30 -19.25 10.66
N PRO A 168 1.97 -20.22 11.30
CA PRO A 168 2.42 -20.08 12.68
C PRO A 168 3.41 -18.91 12.80
N LEU A 169 3.10 -17.98 13.69
CA LEU A 169 4.01 -16.87 13.98
C LEU A 169 5.24 -17.39 14.73
N SER A 170 6.44 -17.05 14.24
CA SER A 170 7.69 -17.32 14.92
C SER A 170 8.26 -16.00 15.47
N PRO A 171 8.66 -15.94 16.75
CA PRO A 171 9.29 -14.74 17.29
C PRO A 171 10.70 -14.48 16.71
N VAL A 172 11.32 -15.50 16.14
CA VAL A 172 12.74 -15.43 15.72
C VAL A 172 12.90 -14.78 14.34
N ASP A 173 11.95 -15.03 13.41
CA ASP A 173 12.08 -14.61 12.01
C ASP A 173 10.93 -13.71 11.54
N ASN A 174 10.10 -13.24 12.46
CA ASN A 174 8.90 -12.48 12.11
C ASN A 174 8.83 -11.14 12.84
N ALA A 175 9.12 -10.06 12.13
CA ALA A 175 8.99 -8.69 12.65
C ALA A 175 7.54 -8.34 13.09
N SER A 176 6.55 -9.05 12.55
CA SER A 176 5.13 -8.89 12.93
C SER A 176 4.74 -9.71 14.16
N TYR A 177 5.67 -10.49 14.76
CA TYR A 177 5.38 -11.15 16.03
C TYR A 177 5.13 -10.11 17.13
N PRO A 178 4.10 -10.29 17.96
CA PRO A 178 3.79 -9.32 19.00
C PRO A 178 5.00 -8.92 19.85
N ALA A 179 5.23 -7.62 19.97
CA ALA A 179 6.35 -7.01 20.68
C ALA A 179 7.77 -7.30 20.13
N ALA A 180 7.94 -8.02 19.00
CA ALA A 180 9.27 -8.34 18.45
C ALA A 180 10.07 -7.07 18.12
N ILE A 181 9.48 -6.14 17.38
CA ILE A 181 10.12 -4.85 17.03
C ILE A 181 10.42 -4.04 18.28
N TYR A 182 9.47 -3.95 19.22
CA TYR A 182 9.69 -3.26 20.48
C TYR A 182 10.88 -3.84 21.24
N ASN A 183 10.90 -5.16 21.47
CA ASN A 183 11.94 -5.82 22.25
C ASN A 183 13.33 -5.72 21.60
N ALA A 184 13.40 -5.82 20.27
CA ALA A 184 14.66 -5.83 19.55
C ALA A 184 15.20 -4.42 19.22
N MET A 185 14.34 -3.46 18.94
CA MET A 185 14.73 -2.17 18.39
C MET A 185 14.42 -0.97 19.30
N VAL A 186 13.34 -1.00 20.07
CA VAL A 186 12.93 0.12 20.91
C VAL A 186 13.47 -0.04 22.34
N ASN A 187 13.24 -1.20 22.95
CA ASN A 187 13.63 -1.47 24.33
C ASN A 187 15.12 -1.24 24.64
N PRO A 188 16.07 -1.57 23.76
CA PRO A 188 17.49 -1.25 23.98
C PRO A 188 17.80 0.25 24.05
N LEU A 189 16.91 1.11 23.50
CA LEU A 189 17.10 2.54 23.39
C LEU A 189 16.42 3.34 24.50
N ILE A 190 15.56 2.75 25.33
CA ILE A 190 14.77 3.49 26.33
C ILE A 190 15.61 4.21 27.39
N HIS A 191 16.86 3.75 27.61
CA HIS A 191 17.82 4.43 28.51
C HIS A 191 18.56 5.57 27.83
N PHE A 192 18.44 5.73 26.51
CA PHE A 192 19.04 6.85 25.81
C PHE A 192 18.13 8.07 25.88
N PRO A 193 18.58 9.21 26.39
CA PRO A 193 17.74 10.39 26.53
C PRO A 193 17.40 10.97 25.15
N VAL A 194 16.11 11.07 24.86
CA VAL A 194 15.59 11.71 23.65
C VAL A 194 14.79 12.96 24.00
N LYS A 195 14.84 13.98 23.16
CA LYS A 195 14.08 15.22 23.36
C LYS A 195 12.61 15.08 22.94
N GLY A 196 12.32 14.17 22.02
CA GLY A 196 11.00 13.91 21.47
C GLY A 196 11.10 12.93 20.31
N VAL A 197 9.98 12.63 19.70
CA VAL A 197 9.84 11.68 18.60
C VAL A 197 9.34 12.40 17.36
N ILE A 198 9.87 12.03 16.19
CA ILE A 198 9.29 12.31 14.88
C ILE A 198 8.86 10.99 14.26
N TRP A 199 7.59 10.90 13.82
CA TRP A 199 6.97 9.65 13.35
C TRP A 199 6.45 9.80 11.92
N TYR A 200 6.82 8.90 11.03
CA TYR A 200 6.36 8.89 9.67
C TYR A 200 6.00 7.46 9.25
N GLN A 201 4.76 7.09 9.39
CA GLN A 201 4.21 5.76 9.10
C GLN A 201 2.68 5.85 9.04
N GLY A 202 2.02 4.91 8.38
CA GLY A 202 0.58 4.77 8.34
C GLY A 202 0.09 3.96 7.14
N GLU A 203 0.84 3.89 6.08
CA GLU A 203 0.48 3.33 4.77
C GLU A 203 0.01 1.87 4.88
N ALA A 204 0.74 1.04 5.61
CA ALA A 204 0.39 -0.37 5.85
C ALA A 204 -0.88 -0.56 6.72
N ASN A 205 -1.45 0.50 7.26
CA ASN A 205 -2.68 0.48 8.05
C ASN A 205 -3.90 1.00 7.29
N VAL A 206 -3.75 1.38 6.03
CA VAL A 206 -4.87 1.71 5.14
C VAL A 206 -5.83 0.53 5.09
N GLY A 207 -7.14 0.78 5.13
CA GLY A 207 -8.18 -0.23 5.32
C GLY A 207 -8.48 -0.61 6.80
N ARG A 208 -7.67 -0.11 7.76
CA ARG A 208 -7.85 -0.34 9.21
C ARG A 208 -7.81 0.96 10.02
N ALA A 209 -8.39 2.04 9.49
CA ALA A 209 -8.30 3.37 10.07
C ALA A 209 -8.85 3.47 11.50
N ALA A 210 -9.95 2.79 11.81
CA ALA A 210 -10.54 2.77 13.15
C ALA A 210 -9.59 2.16 14.19
N GLU A 211 -9.00 1.01 13.86
CA GLU A 211 -8.00 0.34 14.70
C GLU A 211 -6.74 1.20 14.85
N TYR A 212 -6.28 1.81 13.76
CA TYR A 212 -5.10 2.67 13.77
C TYR A 212 -5.26 3.88 14.70
N ALA A 213 -6.45 4.47 14.77
CA ALA A 213 -6.71 5.61 15.62
C ALA A 213 -6.40 5.31 17.10
N ASP A 214 -6.78 4.13 17.58
CA ASP A 214 -6.53 3.69 18.95
C ASP A 214 -5.08 3.23 19.15
N LEU A 215 -4.54 2.46 18.21
CA LEU A 215 -3.18 1.95 18.28
C LEU A 215 -2.14 3.06 18.24
N PHE A 216 -2.35 4.09 17.42
CA PHE A 216 -1.38 5.19 17.31
C PHE A 216 -1.33 6.03 18.60
N GLN A 217 -2.47 6.29 19.21
CA GLN A 217 -2.52 6.97 20.50
C GLN A 217 -1.87 6.12 21.61
N SER A 218 -2.15 4.82 21.61
CA SER A 218 -1.55 3.86 22.53
C SER A 218 -0.02 3.79 22.38
N LEU A 219 0.49 3.82 21.14
CA LEU A 219 1.93 3.86 20.87
C LEU A 219 2.57 5.13 21.45
N ILE A 220 1.96 6.30 21.25
CA ILE A 220 2.46 7.57 21.81
C ILE A 220 2.54 7.48 23.33
N GLN A 221 1.48 6.97 23.96
CA GLN A 221 1.44 6.84 25.43
C GLN A 221 2.45 5.81 25.93
N ASP A 222 2.55 4.63 25.29
CA ASP A 222 3.52 3.60 25.67
C ASP A 222 4.96 4.12 25.60
N TRP A 223 5.32 4.86 24.58
CA TRP A 223 6.66 5.44 24.49
C TRP A 223 6.91 6.46 25.58
N ARG A 224 5.94 7.32 25.91
CA ARG A 224 6.03 8.27 27.02
C ARG A 224 6.25 7.56 28.36
N ASP A 225 5.52 6.48 28.61
CA ASP A 225 5.63 5.67 29.80
C ASP A 225 7.01 4.98 29.89
N LYS A 226 7.50 4.40 28.77
CA LYS A 226 8.80 3.72 28.74
C LYS A 226 9.98 4.67 28.93
N TRP A 227 9.93 5.87 28.37
CA TRP A 227 10.94 6.90 28.62
C TRP A 227 10.71 7.68 29.93
N GLN A 228 9.68 7.34 30.68
CA GLN A 228 9.29 8.04 31.91
C GLN A 228 9.16 9.56 31.69
N ASN A 229 8.63 9.98 30.56
CA ASN A 229 8.45 11.36 30.17
C ASN A 229 7.03 11.56 29.60
N PRO A 230 6.02 11.80 30.44
CA PRO A 230 4.63 11.96 30.01
C PRO A 230 4.42 13.18 29.07
N GLU A 231 5.33 14.15 29.15
CA GLU A 231 5.31 15.37 28.33
C GLU A 231 6.18 15.26 27.09
N MET A 232 6.72 14.07 26.75
CA MET A 232 7.59 13.89 25.61
C MET A 232 6.89 14.32 24.32
N PRO A 233 7.46 15.29 23.57
CA PRO A 233 6.91 15.73 22.29
C PRO A 233 6.85 14.59 21.27
N PHE A 234 5.71 14.50 20.57
CA PHE A 234 5.52 13.50 19.52
C PHE A 234 4.97 14.18 18.27
N TYR A 235 5.80 14.34 17.23
CA TYR A 235 5.41 14.98 15.99
C TYR A 235 5.34 13.96 14.88
N PHE A 236 4.27 13.99 14.10
CA PHE A 236 4.03 12.97 13.08
C PHE A 236 3.64 13.56 11.73
N VAL A 237 3.82 12.78 10.68
CA VAL A 237 3.46 13.14 9.32
C VAL A 237 2.13 12.50 8.97
N GLN A 238 1.18 13.30 8.51
CA GLN A 238 -0.05 12.80 7.92
C GLN A 238 0.24 12.24 6.53
N LEU A 239 -0.42 11.14 6.13
CA LEU A 239 -0.21 10.50 4.84
C LEU A 239 -0.32 11.47 3.67
N ALA A 240 0.65 11.42 2.79
CA ALA A 240 0.67 12.14 1.53
C ALA A 240 -0.39 11.60 0.54
N SER A 241 -0.61 12.30 -0.54
CA SER A 241 -1.46 11.84 -1.65
C SER A 241 -0.80 10.68 -2.39
N TYR A 242 -1.59 9.67 -2.77
CA TYR A 242 -1.15 8.49 -3.49
C TYR A 242 -2.29 7.92 -4.34
N LEU A 243 -1.99 7.10 -5.34
CA LEU A 243 -2.90 6.51 -6.31
C LEU A 243 -3.47 7.51 -7.33
N GLU A 244 -4.34 7.02 -8.20
CA GLU A 244 -4.98 7.82 -9.23
C GLU A 244 -5.86 8.93 -8.63
N ARG A 245 -5.79 10.10 -9.23
CA ARG A 245 -6.62 11.23 -8.84
C ARG A 245 -8.08 11.00 -9.23
N LYS A 246 -8.98 11.15 -8.26
CA LYS A 246 -10.43 11.11 -8.46
C LYS A 246 -11.05 12.39 -7.93
N GLU A 247 -11.98 12.96 -8.67
CA GLU A 247 -12.66 14.20 -8.27
C GLU A 247 -13.56 13.97 -7.06
N ILE A 248 -14.24 12.83 -7.03
CA ILE A 248 -15.12 12.42 -5.93
C ILE A 248 -14.79 10.99 -5.56
N GLN A 249 -14.48 10.75 -4.29
CA GLN A 249 -14.17 9.42 -3.75
C GLN A 249 -14.68 9.31 -2.31
N PRO A 250 -15.99 9.08 -2.09
CA PRO A 250 -16.57 9.07 -0.75
C PRO A 250 -16.02 7.98 0.16
N ASP A 251 -15.61 6.83 -0.41
CA ASP A 251 -15.14 5.64 0.32
C ASP A 251 -13.60 5.52 0.34
N SER A 252 -12.88 6.63 0.41
CA SER A 252 -11.42 6.62 0.46
C SER A 252 -10.90 6.11 1.81
N GLU A 253 -10.30 4.94 1.80
CA GLU A 253 -9.60 4.38 2.98
C GLU A 253 -8.37 5.20 3.36
N TRP A 254 -7.73 5.83 2.37
CA TRP A 254 -6.59 6.73 2.57
C TRP A 254 -6.99 8.00 3.32
N ALA A 255 -8.13 8.58 2.96
CA ALA A 255 -8.69 9.73 3.67
C ALA A 255 -9.12 9.36 5.10
N ALA A 256 -9.74 8.19 5.28
CA ALA A 256 -10.11 7.69 6.60
C ALA A 256 -8.87 7.50 7.52
N LEU A 257 -7.75 7.03 6.96
CA LEU A 257 -6.52 6.92 7.74
C LEU A 257 -5.91 8.29 8.09
N ARG A 258 -5.97 9.28 7.19
CA ARG A 258 -5.58 10.66 7.54
C ARG A 258 -6.42 11.23 8.68
N GLU A 259 -7.72 10.96 8.69
CA GLU A 259 -8.60 11.33 9.79
C GLU A 259 -8.21 10.61 11.09
N ALA A 260 -7.88 9.32 11.03
CA ALA A 260 -7.41 8.55 12.18
C ALA A 260 -6.11 9.14 12.77
N GLN A 261 -5.18 9.57 11.92
CA GLN A 261 -3.98 10.28 12.36
C GLN A 261 -4.31 11.60 13.07
N ASN A 262 -5.27 12.37 12.56
CA ASN A 262 -5.73 13.61 13.20
C ASN A 262 -6.19 13.42 14.65
N LYS A 263 -6.80 12.28 14.97
CA LYS A 263 -7.28 11.98 16.33
C LYS A 263 -6.18 12.00 17.38
N ALA A 264 -4.92 11.77 17.01
CA ALA A 264 -3.80 11.85 17.94
C ALA A 264 -3.47 13.28 18.40
N LEU A 265 -3.98 14.31 17.71
CA LEU A 265 -3.73 15.71 18.07
C LEU A 265 -4.41 16.15 19.38
N HIS A 266 -5.37 15.38 19.91
CA HIS A 266 -5.94 15.68 21.24
C HIS A 266 -5.00 15.34 22.40
N LEU A 267 -3.96 14.53 22.15
CA LEU A 267 -2.93 14.28 23.14
C LEU A 267 -2.03 15.51 23.28
N CYS A 268 -1.67 15.86 24.53
CA CYS A 268 -0.76 16.98 24.80
C CYS A 268 0.59 16.77 24.07
N ASN A 269 1.28 17.87 23.76
CA ASN A 269 2.61 17.87 23.13
C ASN A 269 2.73 17.05 21.83
N THR A 270 1.62 16.93 21.09
CA THR A 270 1.63 16.38 19.73
C THR A 270 1.62 17.50 18.68
N GLY A 271 1.92 17.13 17.46
CA GLY A 271 1.83 18.00 16.30
C GLY A 271 1.93 17.21 15.02
N MET A 272 1.25 17.69 13.97
CA MET A 272 1.15 16.99 12.70
C MET A 272 1.69 17.81 11.55
N ALA A 273 2.57 17.24 10.76
CA ALA A 273 3.00 17.77 9.48
C ALA A 273 2.10 17.22 8.38
N VAL A 274 1.25 18.04 7.81
CA VAL A 274 0.39 17.68 6.69
C VAL A 274 1.24 17.52 5.43
N ALA A 275 1.08 16.42 4.69
CA ALA A 275 1.88 16.10 3.50
C ALA A 275 1.04 15.86 2.24
N ILE A 276 -0.24 16.22 2.27
CA ILE A 276 -1.22 15.96 1.20
C ILE A 276 -0.84 16.56 -0.16
N ASP A 277 -0.09 17.65 -0.17
CA ASP A 277 0.32 18.42 -1.35
C ASP A 277 1.65 17.98 -1.97
N ILE A 278 2.34 17.03 -1.37
CA ILE A 278 3.69 16.58 -1.77
C ILE A 278 3.77 15.09 -2.09
N GLY A 279 2.63 14.44 -2.27
CA GLY A 279 2.53 13.04 -2.70
C GLY A 279 2.87 12.83 -4.17
N ASP A 280 2.89 11.56 -4.57
CA ASP A 280 3.08 11.11 -5.95
C ASP A 280 2.05 10.02 -6.26
N ALA A 281 1.33 10.15 -7.37
CA ALA A 281 0.28 9.19 -7.75
C ALA A 281 0.81 7.77 -7.97
N ASN A 282 2.05 7.65 -8.42
CA ASN A 282 2.68 6.38 -8.82
C ASN A 282 3.74 5.87 -7.83
N ASP A 283 4.00 6.61 -6.76
CA ASP A 283 4.99 6.22 -5.77
C ASP A 283 4.48 6.54 -4.36
N ILE A 284 4.24 5.49 -3.57
CA ILE A 284 3.79 5.61 -2.18
C ILE A 284 4.80 6.37 -1.30
N HIS A 285 6.06 6.49 -1.75
CA HIS A 285 7.15 7.16 -1.06
C HIS A 285 7.39 8.57 -1.63
N PRO A 286 6.78 9.63 -1.10
CA PRO A 286 6.97 10.99 -1.59
C PRO A 286 8.44 11.39 -1.62
N LYS A 287 8.91 11.91 -2.76
CA LYS A 287 10.33 12.27 -2.96
C LYS A 287 10.75 13.53 -2.23
N ASN A 288 9.79 14.44 -1.98
CA ASN A 288 10.06 15.75 -1.33
C ASN A 288 10.22 15.62 0.20
N LYS A 289 11.22 14.86 0.65
CA LYS A 289 11.53 14.67 2.07
C LYS A 289 12.05 15.94 2.76
N GLN A 290 12.58 16.89 2.00
CA GLN A 290 13.01 18.19 2.54
C GLN A 290 11.82 18.98 3.11
N GLU A 291 10.70 19.01 2.39
CA GLU A 291 9.49 19.71 2.86
C GLU A 291 8.88 19.03 4.08
N VAL A 292 8.84 17.68 4.10
CA VAL A 292 8.44 16.92 5.30
C VAL A 292 9.30 17.32 6.50
N GLY A 293 10.62 17.29 6.34
CA GLY A 293 11.57 17.68 7.39
C GLY A 293 11.40 19.12 7.83
N ARG A 294 11.15 20.04 6.88
CA ARG A 294 10.87 21.45 7.17
C ARG A 294 9.62 21.62 8.04
N ARG A 295 8.50 20.96 7.68
CA ARG A 295 7.24 21.03 8.45
C ARG A 295 7.39 20.46 9.86
N LEU A 296 8.06 19.32 10.01
CA LEU A 296 8.38 18.75 11.32
C LEU A 296 9.30 19.66 12.14
N SER A 297 10.30 20.29 11.51
CA SER A 297 11.20 21.21 12.20
C SER A 297 10.50 22.47 12.71
N LEU A 298 9.51 22.98 11.98
CA LEU A 298 8.69 24.13 12.45
C LEU A 298 7.92 23.78 13.72
N LEU A 299 7.32 22.58 13.78
CA LEU A 299 6.64 22.09 14.97
C LEU A 299 7.61 21.99 16.17
N ALA A 300 8.78 21.38 15.95
CA ALA A 300 9.79 21.21 16.98
C ALA A 300 10.31 22.56 17.48
N LEU A 301 10.67 23.47 16.59
CA LEU A 301 11.16 24.80 16.94
C LEU A 301 10.15 25.57 17.78
N GLN A 302 8.89 25.53 17.43
CA GLN A 302 7.83 26.22 18.15
C GLN A 302 7.49 25.53 19.48
N LYS A 303 7.05 24.26 19.41
CA LYS A 303 6.43 23.58 20.57
C LYS A 303 7.46 23.05 21.56
N THR A 304 8.65 22.59 21.08
CA THR A 304 9.68 22.02 21.95
C THR A 304 10.73 23.06 22.39
N TYR A 305 11.14 23.92 21.47
CA TYR A 305 12.26 24.84 21.73
C TYR A 305 11.83 26.27 22.01
N GLY A 306 10.53 26.60 21.90
CA GLY A 306 10.01 27.95 22.08
C GLY A 306 10.60 28.97 21.11
N LYS A 307 11.10 28.52 19.97
CA LYS A 307 11.75 29.33 18.93
C LYS A 307 10.89 29.37 17.67
N GLY A 308 10.75 30.54 17.06
CA GLY A 308 10.00 30.68 15.82
C GLY A 308 8.68 31.42 15.98
N LYS A 309 8.06 31.73 14.85
CA LYS A 309 6.73 32.34 14.80
C LYS A 309 5.69 31.21 14.79
N VAL A 310 4.58 31.49 15.44
CA VAL A 310 3.43 30.56 15.61
C VAL A 310 3.06 29.87 14.31
N THR A 311 3.00 28.55 14.35
CA THR A 311 2.58 27.67 13.28
C THR A 311 1.47 26.70 13.71
N ASP A 312 0.54 27.17 14.59
CA ASP A 312 -0.70 26.42 14.76
C ASP A 312 -1.47 26.55 13.44
N ILE A 313 -1.38 25.51 12.64
CA ILE A 313 -2.05 25.39 11.34
C ILE A 313 -3.54 25.57 11.55
N MET A 314 -4.20 26.26 10.63
CA MET A 314 -5.67 26.34 10.64
C MET A 314 -6.25 24.94 10.55
N SER A 315 -7.06 24.59 11.52
CA SER A 315 -7.81 23.33 11.58
C SER A 315 -9.31 23.55 11.55
N TYR A 316 -10.03 22.70 10.87
CA TYR A 316 -11.50 22.71 10.87
C TYR A 316 -11.99 22.51 12.33
N LYS A 317 -12.97 23.31 12.73
CA LYS A 317 -13.56 23.26 14.06
C LYS A 317 -15.05 22.92 14.05
N ASP A 318 -15.82 23.66 13.25
CA ASP A 318 -17.28 23.57 13.26
C ASP A 318 -17.87 24.12 11.95
N TYR A 319 -19.15 23.96 11.75
CA TYR A 319 -19.85 24.51 10.59
C TYR A 319 -21.26 25.01 10.91
N VAL A 320 -21.76 25.89 10.06
CA VAL A 320 -23.14 26.39 10.10
C VAL A 320 -23.73 26.34 8.70
N VAL A 321 -24.92 25.76 8.58
CA VAL A 321 -25.68 25.77 7.32
C VAL A 321 -26.43 27.12 7.17
N GLU A 322 -26.17 27.84 6.08
CA GLU A 322 -26.75 29.13 5.75
C GLU A 322 -27.45 29.03 4.40
N ASN A 323 -28.76 28.67 4.41
CA ASN A 323 -29.52 28.39 3.21
C ASN A 323 -28.84 27.33 2.32
N GLU A 324 -28.45 27.70 1.09
CA GLU A 324 -27.80 26.82 0.11
C GLU A 324 -26.27 26.71 0.31
N LYS A 325 -25.72 27.25 1.40
CA LYS A 325 -24.28 27.31 1.68
C LYS A 325 -23.95 26.75 3.04
N VAL A 326 -22.73 26.27 3.18
CA VAL A 326 -22.17 25.88 4.46
C VAL A 326 -21.02 26.82 4.79
N ARG A 327 -21.10 27.47 5.95
CA ARG A 327 -20.00 28.23 6.51
C ARG A 327 -19.16 27.34 7.41
N LEU A 328 -17.90 27.15 7.05
CA LEU A 328 -16.92 26.39 7.81
C LEU A 328 -16.13 27.31 8.71
N ILE A 329 -16.03 26.94 9.97
CA ILE A 329 -15.33 27.67 11.02
C ILE A 329 -14.01 26.97 11.33
N PHE A 330 -12.93 27.74 11.39
CA PHE A 330 -11.61 27.22 11.67
C PHE A 330 -11.03 27.84 12.93
N GLU A 331 -10.18 27.08 13.60
CA GLU A 331 -9.37 27.55 14.72
C GLU A 331 -7.87 27.43 14.38
N GLY A 332 -7.06 28.21 15.07
CA GLY A 332 -5.61 28.27 14.89
C GLY A 332 -5.09 29.71 15.04
N ASN A 333 -3.81 29.83 15.32
CA ASN A 333 -3.15 31.12 15.52
C ASN A 333 -2.72 31.81 14.23
N THR A 334 -3.14 31.28 13.10
CA THR A 334 -2.77 31.85 11.82
C THR A 334 -3.63 33.07 11.50
N LYS A 335 -3.08 33.95 10.71
CA LYS A 335 -3.74 35.20 10.28
C LYS A 335 -4.73 34.96 9.14
N GLY A 336 -5.33 33.75 9.03
CA GLY A 336 -6.24 33.32 7.98
C GLY A 336 -5.58 32.46 6.90
N PHE A 337 -6.20 32.40 5.76
CA PHE A 337 -5.77 31.61 4.61
C PHE A 337 -5.00 32.45 3.58
N GLN A 338 -4.18 31.77 2.75
CA GLN A 338 -3.64 32.41 1.57
C GLN A 338 -4.77 32.76 0.60
N PRO A 339 -4.75 33.94 -0.01
CA PRO A 339 -5.74 34.29 -1.03
C PRO A 339 -5.70 33.31 -2.20
N SER A 340 -6.87 32.85 -2.63
CA SER A 340 -7.04 32.04 -3.83
C SER A 340 -8.37 32.36 -4.48
N ASP A 341 -8.36 32.62 -5.78
CA ASP A 341 -9.55 32.86 -6.56
C ASP A 341 -10.33 31.58 -6.87
N LEU A 342 -9.63 30.45 -6.86
CA LEU A 342 -10.20 29.12 -7.05
C LEU A 342 -9.66 28.15 -6.01
N LEU A 343 -10.53 27.75 -5.08
CA LEU A 343 -10.23 26.67 -4.13
C LEU A 343 -10.71 25.33 -4.70
N THR A 344 -9.84 24.31 -4.56
CA THR A 344 -10.09 22.92 -5.01
C THR A 344 -10.14 21.97 -3.84
N GLY A 345 -10.61 20.75 -4.07
CA GLY A 345 -10.66 19.66 -3.09
C GLY A 345 -11.88 19.65 -2.18
N PHE A 346 -12.91 20.45 -2.47
CA PHE A 346 -14.14 20.46 -1.71
C PHE A 346 -15.24 19.64 -2.38
N THR A 347 -15.96 18.86 -1.58
CA THR A 347 -17.21 18.20 -1.97
C THR A 347 -18.30 18.48 -0.94
N ILE A 348 -19.56 18.48 -1.38
CA ILE A 348 -20.74 18.81 -0.55
C ILE A 348 -21.86 17.82 -0.84
N ALA A 349 -22.65 17.46 0.19
CA ALA A 349 -23.76 16.54 0.06
C ALA A 349 -25.04 17.10 0.69
N GLY A 350 -26.19 16.73 0.12
CA GLY A 350 -27.51 16.89 0.69
C GLY A 350 -27.92 15.70 1.57
N ALA A 351 -29.22 15.67 1.92
CA ALA A 351 -29.78 14.59 2.76
C ALA A 351 -29.79 13.20 2.10
N ASP A 352 -29.50 13.12 0.82
CA ASP A 352 -29.31 11.88 0.06
C ASP A 352 -27.92 11.26 0.26
N HIS A 353 -27.00 11.96 0.93
CA HIS A 353 -25.61 11.59 1.18
C HIS A 353 -24.78 11.44 -0.10
N VAL A 354 -25.23 11.96 -1.24
CA VAL A 354 -24.47 11.95 -2.49
C VAL A 354 -23.58 13.20 -2.54
N PHE A 355 -22.28 12.99 -2.73
CA PHE A 355 -21.30 14.08 -2.78
C PHE A 355 -21.16 14.63 -4.21
N TYR A 356 -21.16 15.94 -4.32
CA TYR A 356 -20.96 16.72 -5.55
C TYR A 356 -19.74 17.64 -5.39
N PRO A 357 -19.06 18.00 -6.49
CA PRO A 357 -18.01 19.02 -6.44
C PRO A 357 -18.56 20.33 -5.88
N ALA A 358 -17.79 20.97 -5.02
CA ALA A 358 -18.21 22.20 -4.37
C ALA A 358 -17.27 23.36 -4.66
N LYS A 359 -17.87 24.56 -4.77
CA LYS A 359 -17.15 25.83 -4.78
C LYS A 359 -16.89 26.28 -3.36
N ALA A 360 -15.76 26.90 -3.11
CA ALA A 360 -15.43 27.47 -1.82
C ALA A 360 -14.89 28.89 -1.96
N GLN A 361 -15.19 29.75 -0.98
CA GLN A 361 -14.72 31.13 -0.93
C GLN A 361 -14.23 31.50 0.45
N ILE A 362 -13.04 32.11 0.52
CA ILE A 362 -12.47 32.60 1.77
C ILE A 362 -13.22 33.86 2.25
N LYS A 363 -13.61 33.86 3.54
CA LYS A 363 -14.23 34.98 4.25
C LYS A 363 -13.50 35.21 5.58
N GLY A 364 -12.37 35.90 5.54
CA GLY A 364 -11.52 36.08 6.73
C GLY A 364 -10.89 34.78 7.17
N ASN A 365 -11.30 34.29 8.36
CA ASN A 365 -10.84 32.99 8.91
C ASN A 365 -11.88 31.86 8.70
N GLU A 366 -12.87 32.09 7.86
CA GLU A 366 -13.97 31.16 7.56
C GLU A 366 -14.00 30.86 6.05
N LEU A 367 -14.67 29.78 5.68
CA LEU A 367 -14.96 29.45 4.28
C LEU A 367 -16.45 29.32 4.06
N LEU A 368 -16.95 29.86 2.95
CA LEU A 368 -18.29 29.54 2.45
C LEU A 368 -18.15 28.50 1.34
N VAL A 369 -18.89 27.40 1.49
CA VAL A 369 -18.88 26.27 0.54
C VAL A 369 -20.31 26.03 0.02
N TRP A 370 -20.45 25.81 -1.30
CA TRP A 370 -21.72 25.54 -1.94
C TRP A 370 -21.55 24.80 -3.27
N SER A 371 -22.62 24.16 -3.74
CA SER A 371 -22.73 23.61 -5.10
C SER A 371 -24.07 23.96 -5.71
N PRO A 372 -24.16 24.26 -7.01
CA PRO A 372 -25.46 24.43 -7.68
C PRO A 372 -26.28 23.14 -7.69
N ASP A 373 -25.67 21.99 -7.52
CA ASP A 373 -26.30 20.67 -7.53
C ASP A 373 -26.89 20.29 -6.16
N VAL A 374 -26.65 21.09 -5.09
CA VAL A 374 -27.07 20.79 -3.72
C VAL A 374 -27.73 22.03 -3.10
N SER A 375 -29.04 22.07 -3.12
CA SER A 375 -29.83 23.20 -2.58
C SER A 375 -29.97 23.17 -1.04
N ASN A 376 -29.90 22.02 -0.42
CA ASN A 376 -29.99 21.82 1.02
C ASN A 376 -28.81 21.01 1.55
N PRO A 377 -27.66 21.65 1.72
CA PRO A 377 -26.43 20.94 2.13
C PRO A 377 -26.50 20.50 3.60
N VAL A 378 -26.00 19.29 3.87
CA VAL A 378 -25.87 18.74 5.23
C VAL A 378 -24.43 18.35 5.58
N ALA A 379 -23.58 18.16 4.58
CA ALA A 379 -22.18 17.77 4.81
C ALA A 379 -21.23 18.40 3.80
N VAL A 380 -20.01 18.68 4.26
CA VAL A 380 -18.88 19.13 3.44
C VAL A 380 -17.67 18.26 3.75
N ARG A 381 -16.90 17.92 2.71
CA ARG A 381 -15.59 17.28 2.86
C ARG A 381 -14.53 18.10 2.13
N TYR A 382 -13.34 18.15 2.69
CA TYR A 382 -12.14 18.73 2.08
C TYR A 382 -11.01 17.72 2.04
N GLY A 383 -10.41 17.53 0.86
CA GLY A 383 -9.31 16.60 0.67
C GLY A 383 -9.67 15.13 0.92
N TRP A 384 -10.95 14.76 0.79
CA TRP A 384 -11.45 13.42 1.07
C TRP A 384 -11.35 12.52 -0.17
N ALA A 385 -10.14 12.11 -0.48
CA ALA A 385 -9.82 11.13 -1.54
C ALA A 385 -8.41 10.56 -1.28
N ASP A 386 -8.01 9.52 -2.00
CA ASP A 386 -6.66 8.96 -1.93
C ASP A 386 -5.63 9.99 -2.41
N ASN A 387 -5.90 10.63 -3.55
CA ASN A 387 -5.06 11.66 -4.16
C ASN A 387 -5.89 12.89 -4.54
N PRO A 388 -6.36 13.69 -3.57
CA PRO A 388 -7.19 14.86 -3.85
C PRO A 388 -6.38 16.01 -4.45
N ASP A 389 -7.04 16.85 -5.25
CA ASP A 389 -6.50 18.12 -5.71
C ASP A 389 -6.80 19.22 -4.68
N CYS A 390 -5.86 19.48 -3.78
CA CYS A 390 -6.04 20.37 -2.64
C CYS A 390 -5.13 21.59 -2.72
N ASN A 391 -5.69 22.79 -2.53
CA ASN A 391 -4.94 24.04 -2.57
C ASN A 391 -5.27 25.03 -1.42
N LEU A 392 -5.87 24.55 -0.34
CA LEU A 392 -6.12 25.40 0.82
C LEU A 392 -4.89 25.46 1.71
N TYR A 393 -4.28 26.63 1.80
CA TYR A 393 -3.11 26.90 2.64
C TYR A 393 -3.41 27.99 3.64
N ASP A 394 -2.82 27.90 4.82
CA ASP A 394 -2.79 29.03 5.74
C ASP A 394 -1.83 30.12 5.26
N ARG A 395 -1.84 31.29 5.93
CA ARG A 395 -0.96 32.41 5.55
C ARG A 395 0.52 32.14 5.74
N THR A 396 0.90 31.10 6.43
CA THR A 396 2.31 30.69 6.59
C THR A 396 2.79 29.77 5.45
N GLY A 397 1.88 29.37 4.55
CA GLY A 397 2.15 28.47 3.44
C GLY A 397 2.11 27.00 3.82
N LEU A 398 1.48 26.66 4.94
CA LEU A 398 1.26 25.27 5.32
C LEU A 398 -0.13 24.82 4.86
N PRO A 399 -0.26 23.59 4.32
CA PRO A 399 -1.54 23.06 3.88
C PRO A 399 -2.46 22.79 5.06
N VAL A 400 -3.74 23.10 4.89
CA VAL A 400 -4.77 22.73 5.85
C VAL A 400 -5.02 21.22 5.75
N ALA A 401 -5.14 20.57 6.90
CA ALA A 401 -5.42 19.13 6.97
C ALA A 401 -6.79 18.79 6.35
N PRO A 402 -6.94 17.66 5.65
CA PRO A 402 -8.24 17.16 5.24
C PRO A 402 -9.20 17.00 6.41
N PHE A 403 -10.47 17.21 6.14
CA PHE A 403 -11.53 17.04 7.13
C PHE A 403 -12.87 16.67 6.45
N ARG A 404 -13.80 16.21 7.28
CA ARG A 404 -15.23 16.09 6.94
C ARG A 404 -16.09 16.63 8.07
N THR A 405 -17.33 17.01 7.74
CA THR A 405 -18.32 17.48 8.71
C THR A 405 -19.35 16.42 9.07
N ASP A 406 -19.36 15.33 8.32
CA ASP A 406 -20.22 14.16 8.49
C ASP A 406 -19.58 13.07 9.35
N CYS A 407 -20.38 12.06 9.70
CA CYS A 407 -19.93 10.89 10.47
C CYS A 407 -20.38 9.55 9.85
N TRP A 408 -20.88 9.56 8.62
CA TRP A 408 -21.28 8.35 7.88
C TRP A 408 -20.28 7.93 6.82
#